data_08e3c2e90767f161026d845f3f2c41c9
#
_entry.id   08e3c2e90767f161026d845f3f2c41c9
#
_cell.length_a   1.000
_cell.length_b   1.000
_cell.length_c   1.000
_cell.angle_alpha   90.00
_cell.angle_beta   90.00
_cell.angle_gamma   90.00
#
_symmetry.space_group_name_H-M   'P 1'
#
loop_
_entity.id
_entity.type
_entity.pdbx_description
1 polymer ?
#
loop_
_entity_poly.entity_id
_entity_poly.type
_entity_poly.pdbx_seq_one_letter_code
_entity_poly.pdbx_strand_id
1 'polypeptide(L)'
;MIKFSSSFECGNGKNFCHIKENRYRCEVSGDKITYCYYFCFDIKNEGSETEIDIEIWHDPDINDPEGFISHFPTTIWVSTQDINRFHPLEQSLCTVFKDHIVVHLNLAPESIMRITNNWPSPYSDTCNFIKKLADERTNTEVFSLGKTVLKRDIVGIRTGTQGKPRILCLAGQHPIEFPGIWAVRTIADFITSKIPYAEEMRKNFLFEIIPIVNPDGNIAGRNCFTEEGIDLYQAFGENPDAEYPESVEGRLLWKWATDKKAALWINFHCYLGWRTNSEYPYDGWYQVPYETFSDIREREIYCLMCDVMRLLTDAPSTSIEPTVHWINSLEYQLAKRYNIPHVFYEINGGTAGPFQSGKRGLQVFFNTIRTLEHYIR
;
A
#
# COMPACT_ATOMS: atom_id res chain seq x y z
N MET A 1 9.53 -5.17 34.33
CA MET A 1 10.23 -5.94 33.26
C MET A 1 9.69 -5.50 31.92
N ILE A 2 10.55 -5.27 30.92
CA ILE A 2 10.15 -4.90 29.56
C ILE A 2 10.18 -6.14 28.66
N LYS A 3 9.11 -6.39 27.91
CA LYS A 3 8.99 -7.48 26.94
C LYS A 3 8.61 -6.93 25.57
N PHE A 4 9.04 -7.59 24.52
CA PHE A 4 8.77 -7.21 23.13
C PHE A 4 8.07 -8.34 22.39
N SER A 5 7.22 -7.99 21.42
CA SER A 5 6.57 -8.95 20.54
C SER A 5 6.23 -8.31 19.19
N SER A 6 6.49 -9.04 18.11
CA SER A 6 5.99 -8.76 16.76
C SER A 6 5.08 -9.87 16.23
N SER A 7 4.62 -10.78 17.10
CA SER A 7 3.84 -11.97 16.74
C SER A 7 2.35 -11.65 16.58
N PHE A 8 2.03 -10.78 15.63
CA PHE A 8 0.67 -10.40 15.25
C PHE A 8 0.65 -9.96 13.76
N GLU A 9 -0.54 -9.85 13.17
CA GLU A 9 -0.67 -9.40 11.78
C GLU A 9 0.00 -8.04 11.55
N CYS A 10 0.77 -7.90 10.49
CA CYS A 10 1.62 -6.76 10.18
C CYS A 10 2.76 -6.53 11.19
N GLY A 11 3.04 -7.46 12.10
CA GLY A 11 4.17 -7.34 13.02
C GLY A 11 5.50 -7.52 12.29
N ASN A 12 6.48 -6.65 12.59
CA ASN A 12 7.84 -6.75 12.09
C ASN A 12 8.83 -6.22 13.13
N GLY A 13 9.79 -7.05 13.46
CA GLY A 13 10.84 -6.82 14.44
C GLY A 13 11.37 -8.15 14.95
N LYS A 14 12.68 -8.28 15.08
CA LYS A 14 13.38 -9.49 15.54
C LYS A 14 14.53 -9.15 16.47
N ASN A 15 15.13 -10.17 17.06
CA ASN A 15 16.37 -10.09 17.85
C ASN A 15 16.31 -9.02 18.95
N PHE A 16 15.16 -8.90 19.63
CA PHE A 16 15.01 -7.98 20.76
C PHE A 16 15.96 -8.36 21.89
N CYS A 17 16.76 -7.41 22.33
CA CYS A 17 17.69 -7.63 23.44
C CYS A 17 17.84 -6.38 24.31
N HIS A 18 18.16 -6.62 25.59
CA HIS A 18 18.55 -5.60 26.54
C HIS A 18 20.05 -5.32 26.39
N ILE A 19 20.43 -4.06 26.22
CA ILE A 19 21.85 -3.67 26.08
C ILE A 19 22.43 -3.28 27.45
N LYS A 20 21.86 -2.26 28.07
CA LYS A 20 22.26 -1.78 29.39
C LYS A 20 21.18 -0.85 29.97
N GLU A 21 21.06 -0.80 31.28
CA GLU A 21 20.11 0.12 31.95
C GLU A 21 18.71 0.04 31.33
N ASN A 22 18.19 1.16 30.80
CA ASN A 22 16.91 1.25 30.12
C ASN A 22 17.05 1.22 28.59
N ARG A 23 18.16 0.73 28.05
CA ARG A 23 18.45 0.69 26.61
C ARG A 23 18.27 -0.69 26.04
N TYR A 24 17.49 -0.76 24.97
CA TYR A 24 17.13 -1.97 24.26
C TYR A 24 17.48 -1.85 22.79
N ARG A 25 17.56 -2.99 22.12
CA ARG A 25 17.82 -3.06 20.67
C ARG A 25 16.87 -4.05 20.03
N CYS A 26 16.46 -3.74 18.82
CA CYS A 26 15.82 -4.69 17.92
C CYS A 26 16.34 -4.51 16.48
N GLU A 27 16.04 -5.46 15.66
CA GLU A 27 16.33 -5.45 14.23
C GLU A 27 15.02 -5.52 13.46
N VAL A 28 14.93 -4.78 12.37
CA VAL A 28 13.85 -4.90 11.39
C VAL A 28 14.04 -6.21 10.63
N SER A 29 12.98 -6.95 10.37
CA SER A 29 13.06 -8.10 9.49
C SER A 29 12.89 -7.64 8.04
N GLY A 30 13.93 -7.80 7.24
CA GLY A 30 13.90 -7.47 5.82
C GLY A 30 13.36 -8.60 4.96
N ASP A 31 13.05 -8.29 3.70
CA ASP A 31 12.78 -9.27 2.67
C ASP A 31 14.10 -9.73 2.03
N LYS A 32 14.08 -10.80 1.30
CA LYS A 32 15.24 -11.63 0.89
C LYS A 32 16.47 -10.92 0.32
N ILE A 33 16.39 -9.70 -0.20
CA ILE A 33 17.51 -9.12 -0.95
C ILE A 33 17.79 -7.64 -0.63
N THR A 34 16.77 -6.76 -0.51
CA THR A 34 16.99 -5.30 -0.47
C THR A 34 16.03 -4.50 0.36
N TYR A 35 14.88 -5.03 0.74
CA TYR A 35 13.83 -4.23 1.37
C TYR A 35 13.78 -4.49 2.87
N CYS A 36 14.17 -3.48 3.66
CA CYS A 36 14.25 -3.54 5.11
C CYS A 36 13.84 -2.18 5.69
N TYR A 37 12.58 -1.80 5.54
CA TYR A 37 12.13 -0.44 5.87
C TYR A 37 11.12 -0.38 6.99
N TYR A 38 10.31 -1.41 7.15
CA TYR A 38 9.14 -1.42 7.98
C TYR A 38 9.40 -2.10 9.31
N PHE A 39 8.94 -1.47 10.38
CA PHE A 39 8.85 -2.11 11.68
C PHE A 39 7.47 -1.87 12.33
N CYS A 40 7.01 -2.85 13.10
CA CYS A 40 5.83 -2.77 13.93
C CYS A 40 5.92 -3.81 15.05
N PHE A 41 6.00 -3.37 16.30
CA PHE A 41 6.09 -4.29 17.42
C PHE A 41 5.49 -3.70 18.69
N ASP A 42 5.12 -4.59 19.61
CA ASP A 42 4.62 -4.27 20.94
C ASP A 42 5.75 -4.24 21.97
N ILE A 43 5.64 -3.28 22.89
CA ILE A 43 6.48 -3.12 24.07
C ILE A 43 5.56 -3.22 25.28
N LYS A 44 5.73 -4.27 26.08
CA LYS A 44 4.99 -4.46 27.32
C LYS A 44 5.84 -4.05 28.51
N ASN A 45 5.36 -3.09 29.29
CA ASN A 45 5.93 -2.77 30.60
C ASN A 45 5.18 -3.51 31.69
N GLU A 46 5.83 -4.45 32.37
CA GLU A 46 5.30 -5.20 33.53
C GLU A 46 5.84 -4.64 34.86
N GLY A 47 6.03 -3.35 34.98
CA GLY A 47 6.56 -2.70 36.16
C GLY A 47 6.04 -1.29 36.33
N SER A 48 6.77 -0.48 37.10
CA SER A 48 6.50 0.94 37.28
C SER A 48 6.70 1.72 35.97
N GLU A 49 6.27 2.98 35.95
CA GLU A 49 6.60 3.93 34.90
C GLU A 49 8.11 3.96 34.64
N THR A 50 8.49 3.93 33.38
CA THR A 50 9.90 3.88 33.01
C THR A 50 10.15 4.52 31.63
N GLU A 51 11.24 5.26 31.56
CA GLU A 51 11.76 5.75 30.27
C GLU A 51 12.70 4.70 29.68
N ILE A 52 12.60 4.47 28.36
CA ILE A 52 13.47 3.55 27.65
C ILE A 52 13.95 4.17 26.34
N ASP A 53 15.12 3.71 25.91
CA ASP A 53 15.67 3.95 24.58
C ASP A 53 15.64 2.66 23.78
N ILE A 54 15.13 2.72 22.55
CA ILE A 54 15.15 1.59 21.66
C ILE A 54 15.97 1.91 20.42
N GLU A 55 17.07 1.19 20.23
CA GLU A 55 17.82 1.17 18.98
C GLU A 55 17.12 0.25 17.98
N ILE A 56 16.74 0.78 16.83
CA ILE A 56 16.14 0.01 15.73
C ILE A 56 17.13 -0.02 14.58
N TRP A 57 17.60 -1.22 14.27
CA TRP A 57 18.61 -1.50 13.27
C TRP A 57 17.98 -2.15 12.04
N HIS A 58 18.64 -1.97 10.88
CA HIS A 58 18.33 -2.74 9.68
C HIS A 58 18.59 -4.23 9.91
N ASP A 59 18.07 -5.07 9.02
CA ASP A 59 18.35 -6.52 9.03
C ASP A 59 19.84 -6.76 8.73
N PRO A 60 20.61 -7.37 9.64
CA PRO A 60 22.03 -7.61 9.40
C PRO A 60 22.32 -8.60 8.25
N ASP A 61 21.34 -9.43 7.88
CA ASP A 61 21.42 -10.34 6.75
C ASP A 61 21.22 -9.61 5.40
N ILE A 62 20.75 -8.36 5.46
CA ILE A 62 20.58 -7.47 4.31
C ILE A 62 21.59 -6.34 4.44
N ASN A 63 22.64 -6.39 3.65
CA ASN A 63 23.72 -5.41 3.70
C ASN A 63 23.34 -4.09 2.99
N ASP A 64 22.29 -3.43 3.45
CA ASP A 64 21.84 -2.14 2.95
C ASP A 64 21.42 -1.18 4.08
N PRO A 65 22.36 -0.79 4.97
CA PRO A 65 22.05 0.17 6.05
C PRO A 65 21.67 1.56 5.51
N GLU A 66 22.26 1.97 4.38
CA GLU A 66 21.95 3.26 3.75
C GLU A 66 20.52 3.28 3.21
N GLY A 67 20.04 2.19 2.63
CA GLY A 67 18.65 2.03 2.20
C GLY A 67 17.68 2.16 3.36
N PHE A 68 17.93 1.51 4.49
CA PHE A 68 17.12 1.65 5.70
C PHE A 68 17.07 3.11 6.20
N ILE A 69 18.22 3.75 6.36
CA ILE A 69 18.32 5.11 6.89
C ILE A 69 17.77 6.16 5.94
N SER A 70 17.83 5.93 4.63
CA SER A 70 17.26 6.84 3.62
C SER A 70 15.74 7.08 3.78
N HIS A 71 15.04 6.20 4.51
CA HIS A 71 13.62 6.33 4.82
C HIS A 71 13.33 7.21 6.03
N PHE A 72 14.37 7.74 6.70
CA PHE A 72 14.22 8.61 7.86
C PHE A 72 14.76 10.03 7.55
N PRO A 73 14.18 11.08 8.18
CA PRO A 73 13.09 10.99 9.15
C PRO A 73 11.76 10.60 8.52
N THR A 74 10.96 9.82 9.24
CA THR A 74 9.58 9.49 8.91
C THR A 74 8.73 9.63 10.17
N THR A 75 7.41 9.73 10.03
CA THR A 75 6.53 9.73 11.18
C THR A 75 6.56 8.37 11.87
N ILE A 76 6.93 8.35 13.12
CA ILE A 76 6.76 7.19 13.99
C ILE A 76 5.42 7.30 14.67
N TRP A 77 4.66 6.21 14.62
CA TRP A 77 3.32 6.12 15.19
C TRP A 77 3.36 5.25 16.43
N VAL A 78 2.68 5.69 17.48
CA VAL A 78 2.56 4.93 18.73
C VAL A 78 1.10 4.79 19.14
N SER A 79 0.78 3.69 19.80
CA SER A 79 -0.54 3.41 20.35
C SER A 79 -0.41 2.79 21.73
N THR A 80 -1.14 3.29 22.73
CA THR A 80 -0.97 2.91 24.13
C THR A 80 -2.23 2.35 24.80
N GLN A 81 -3.41 2.75 24.38
CA GLN A 81 -4.67 2.34 25.02
C GLN A 81 -5.47 1.36 24.14
N ASP A 82 -5.52 1.65 22.87
CA ASP A 82 -6.11 0.78 21.87
C ASP A 82 -5.04 0.58 20.79
N ILE A 83 -4.49 -0.61 20.72
CA ILE A 83 -3.39 -0.96 19.82
C ILE A 83 -3.69 -0.72 18.34
N ASN A 84 -4.91 -0.31 18.01
CA ASN A 84 -5.34 0.06 16.67
C ASN A 84 -5.53 1.58 16.48
N ARG A 85 -5.33 2.38 17.54
CA ARG A 85 -5.44 3.85 17.49
C ARG A 85 -4.08 4.49 17.69
N PHE A 86 -3.44 4.78 16.58
CA PHE A 86 -2.12 5.39 16.59
C PHE A 86 -2.21 6.93 16.62
N HIS A 87 -1.18 7.53 17.19
CA HIS A 87 -0.88 8.96 17.11
C HIS A 87 0.61 9.14 16.76
N PRO A 88 0.96 10.25 16.12
CA PRO A 88 2.36 10.49 15.79
C PRO A 88 3.17 10.74 17.05
N LEU A 89 4.35 10.13 17.13
CA LEU A 89 5.36 10.45 18.12
C LEU A 89 6.02 11.79 17.76
N GLU A 90 6.34 12.61 18.76
CA GLU A 90 7.11 13.83 18.52
C GLU A 90 8.46 13.53 17.89
N GLN A 91 8.82 14.26 16.84
CA GLN A 91 10.04 14.00 16.07
C GLN A 91 11.31 14.15 16.91
N SER A 92 11.28 15.02 17.93
CA SER A 92 12.37 15.21 18.91
C SER A 92 12.71 13.94 19.72
N LEU A 93 11.78 12.98 19.79
CA LEU A 93 11.96 11.71 20.46
C LEU A 93 12.57 10.62 19.55
N CYS A 94 12.92 10.96 18.31
CA CYS A 94 13.60 10.07 17.38
C CYS A 94 14.92 10.69 16.91
N THR A 95 16.02 9.98 17.14
CA THR A 95 17.36 10.38 16.68
C THR A 95 17.81 9.43 15.58
N VAL A 96 18.17 9.99 14.42
CA VAL A 96 18.65 9.22 13.27
C VAL A 96 20.18 9.20 13.28
N PHE A 97 20.76 8.00 13.28
CA PHE A 97 22.20 7.77 13.17
C PHE A 97 22.53 7.26 11.77
N LYS A 98 23.80 6.99 11.50
CA LYS A 98 24.26 6.54 10.19
C LYS A 98 23.73 5.14 9.79
N ASP A 99 23.44 4.29 10.77
CA ASP A 99 23.14 2.85 10.60
C ASP A 99 21.93 2.36 11.40
N HIS A 100 21.35 3.21 12.25
CA HIS A 100 20.19 2.90 13.07
C HIS A 100 19.44 4.16 13.48
N ILE A 101 18.26 3.98 14.04
CA ILE A 101 17.53 5.05 14.74
C ILE A 101 17.40 4.72 16.21
N VAL A 102 17.31 5.76 17.05
CA VAL A 102 16.98 5.60 18.48
C VAL A 102 15.66 6.30 18.76
N VAL A 103 14.74 5.58 19.36
CA VAL A 103 13.43 6.11 19.77
C VAL A 103 13.37 6.16 21.29
N HIS A 104 13.07 7.36 21.84
CA HIS A 104 12.93 7.62 23.27
C HIS A 104 11.45 7.50 23.65
N LEU A 105 11.11 6.64 24.61
CA LEU A 105 9.73 6.35 24.99
C LEU A 105 9.56 6.40 26.50
N ASN A 106 8.42 6.96 26.93
CA ASN A 106 7.96 6.81 28.31
C ASN A 106 6.81 5.80 28.34
N LEU A 107 7.00 4.72 29.10
CA LEU A 107 6.05 3.62 29.25
C LEU A 107 5.33 3.73 30.58
N ALA A 108 4.01 3.86 30.53
CA ALA A 108 3.17 3.81 31.74
C ALA A 108 3.30 2.45 32.47
N PRO A 109 2.99 2.39 33.78
CA PRO A 109 2.97 1.15 34.53
C PRO A 109 1.99 0.14 33.90
N GLU A 110 2.34 -1.15 33.89
CA GLU A 110 1.49 -2.27 33.48
C GLU A 110 0.81 -2.02 32.11
N SER A 111 1.54 -1.45 31.15
CA SER A 111 1.00 -1.01 29.87
C SER A 111 1.59 -1.77 28.68
N ILE A 112 0.89 -1.68 27.57
CA ILE A 112 1.40 -2.09 26.24
C ILE A 112 1.42 -0.87 25.35
N MET A 113 2.55 -0.65 24.69
CA MET A 113 2.70 0.35 23.62
C MET A 113 3.05 -0.37 22.33
N ARG A 114 2.31 -0.11 21.25
CA ARG A 114 2.68 -0.51 19.89
C ARG A 114 3.39 0.64 19.21
N ILE A 115 4.49 0.35 18.55
CA ILE A 115 5.28 1.33 17.78
C ILE A 115 5.44 0.85 16.34
N THR A 116 5.35 1.79 15.39
CA THR A 116 5.52 1.50 13.97
C THR A 116 5.94 2.75 13.21
N ASN A 117 6.62 2.59 12.08
CA ASN A 117 6.91 3.70 11.15
C ASN A 117 5.89 3.79 9.99
N ASN A 118 4.86 2.96 9.99
CA ASN A 118 3.78 3.06 9.01
C ASN A 118 2.48 2.49 9.63
N TRP A 119 1.38 3.25 9.60
CA TRP A 119 0.13 2.88 10.25
C TRP A 119 -0.50 1.63 9.62
N PRO A 120 -0.50 0.48 10.30
CA PRO A 120 -0.91 -0.78 9.70
C PRO A 120 -2.37 -0.84 9.27
N SER A 121 -2.63 -1.60 8.22
CA SER A 121 -3.97 -2.05 7.81
C SER A 121 -3.97 -3.57 7.71
N PRO A 122 -4.24 -4.30 8.82
CA PRO A 122 -4.19 -5.75 8.86
C PRO A 122 -5.19 -6.41 7.91
N TYR A 123 -4.82 -7.56 7.36
CA TYR A 123 -5.67 -8.31 6.44
C TYR A 123 -7.01 -8.71 7.07
N SER A 124 -7.01 -9.23 8.30
CA SER A 124 -8.25 -9.64 8.98
C SER A 124 -9.20 -8.46 9.20
N ASP A 125 -8.69 -7.30 9.62
CA ASP A 125 -9.48 -6.08 9.78
C ASP A 125 -10.03 -5.59 8.44
N THR A 126 -9.21 -5.62 7.38
CA THR A 126 -9.63 -5.23 6.04
C THR A 126 -10.70 -6.17 5.48
N CYS A 127 -10.58 -7.49 5.68
CA CYS A 127 -11.63 -8.44 5.31
C CYS A 127 -12.94 -8.20 6.06
N ASN A 128 -12.88 -7.92 7.36
CA ASN A 128 -14.06 -7.60 8.17
C ASN A 128 -14.73 -6.30 7.69
N PHE A 129 -13.93 -5.29 7.37
CA PHE A 129 -14.42 -4.05 6.79
C PHE A 129 -15.15 -4.29 5.45
N ILE A 130 -14.58 -5.06 4.53
CA ILE A 130 -15.19 -5.41 3.23
C ILE A 130 -16.51 -6.17 3.43
N LYS A 131 -16.54 -7.16 4.32
CA LYS A 131 -17.77 -7.91 4.64
C LYS A 131 -18.85 -7.01 5.19
N LYS A 132 -18.50 -6.14 6.16
CA LYS A 132 -19.43 -5.17 6.73
C LYS A 132 -20.03 -4.25 5.66
N LEU A 133 -19.23 -3.74 4.71
CA LEU A 133 -19.77 -2.94 3.61
C LEU A 133 -20.78 -3.73 2.78
N ALA A 134 -20.51 -5.00 2.47
CA ALA A 134 -21.44 -5.81 1.69
C ALA A 134 -22.74 -6.12 2.47
N ASP A 135 -22.65 -6.34 3.77
CA ASP A 135 -23.82 -6.61 4.62
C ASP A 135 -24.72 -5.35 4.80
N GLU A 136 -24.12 -4.17 4.87
CA GLU A 136 -24.82 -2.90 5.15
C GLU A 136 -25.26 -2.15 3.88
N ARG A 137 -24.74 -2.48 2.71
CA ARG A 137 -24.93 -1.74 1.45
C ARG A 137 -25.69 -2.57 0.40
N THR A 138 -26.69 -1.98 -0.20
CA THR A 138 -27.42 -2.60 -1.30
C THR A 138 -26.59 -2.67 -2.58
N ASN A 139 -26.80 -3.68 -3.39
CA ASN A 139 -26.10 -3.91 -4.68
C ASN A 139 -24.58 -3.98 -4.53
N THR A 140 -24.14 -4.56 -3.43
CA THR A 140 -22.72 -4.72 -3.08
C THR A 140 -22.48 -6.18 -2.71
N GLU A 141 -21.46 -6.79 -3.28
CA GLU A 141 -21.11 -8.19 -3.02
C GLU A 141 -19.62 -8.35 -2.71
N VAL A 142 -19.29 -9.28 -1.83
CA VAL A 142 -17.93 -9.74 -1.61
C VAL A 142 -17.57 -10.72 -2.72
N PHE A 143 -16.37 -10.60 -3.27
CA PHE A 143 -15.80 -11.60 -4.16
C PHE A 143 -14.38 -11.97 -3.76
N SER A 144 -13.89 -13.10 -4.24
CA SER A 144 -12.50 -13.52 -4.12
C SER A 144 -11.91 -13.73 -5.50
N LEU A 145 -10.71 -13.24 -5.75
CA LEU A 145 -9.96 -13.57 -6.96
C LEU A 145 -9.47 -15.03 -6.95
N GLY A 146 -9.26 -15.59 -5.77
CA GLY A 146 -8.69 -16.89 -5.55
C GLY A 146 -7.88 -16.94 -4.26
N LYS A 147 -7.09 -17.98 -4.11
CA LYS A 147 -6.30 -18.22 -2.90
C LYS A 147 -4.81 -18.07 -3.19
N THR A 148 -4.12 -17.43 -2.26
CA THR A 148 -2.65 -17.33 -2.23
C THR A 148 -1.98 -18.68 -1.98
N VAL A 149 -0.67 -18.68 -1.94
CA VAL A 149 0.14 -19.86 -1.60
C VAL A 149 -0.24 -20.43 -0.23
N LEU A 150 -0.42 -19.57 0.76
CA LEU A 150 -0.84 -19.96 2.11
C LEU A 150 -2.37 -20.11 2.27
N LYS A 151 -3.10 -20.23 1.15
CA LYS A 151 -4.55 -20.49 1.08
C LYS A 151 -5.44 -19.39 1.65
N ARG A 152 -4.97 -18.17 1.70
CA ARG A 152 -5.77 -16.99 2.04
C ARG A 152 -6.51 -16.48 0.81
N ASP A 153 -7.73 -15.98 0.99
CA ASP A 153 -8.49 -15.40 -0.09
C ASP A 153 -7.98 -13.98 -0.43
N ILE A 154 -7.87 -13.65 -1.70
CA ILE A 154 -7.70 -12.27 -2.16
C ILE A 154 -9.08 -11.66 -2.26
N VAL A 155 -9.51 -10.95 -1.22
CA VAL A 155 -10.89 -10.49 -1.02
C VAL A 155 -11.09 -9.10 -1.59
N GLY A 156 -12.16 -8.92 -2.33
CA GLY A 156 -12.61 -7.64 -2.85
C GLY A 156 -14.10 -7.42 -2.71
N ILE A 157 -14.51 -6.21 -3.08
CA ILE A 157 -15.90 -5.78 -3.12
C ILE A 157 -16.28 -5.42 -4.56
N ARG A 158 -17.47 -5.83 -4.98
CA ARG A 158 -18.04 -5.51 -6.29
C ARG A 158 -19.34 -4.73 -6.09
N THR A 159 -19.50 -3.63 -6.85
CA THR A 159 -20.72 -2.81 -6.83
C THR A 159 -20.90 -2.10 -8.18
N GLY A 160 -22.12 -1.76 -8.52
CA GLY A 160 -22.44 -1.08 -9.77
C GLY A 160 -23.29 -1.92 -10.73
N THR A 161 -23.31 -1.54 -11.99
CA THR A 161 -24.21 -2.12 -13.00
C THR A 161 -23.48 -3.15 -13.86
N GLN A 162 -23.97 -4.37 -13.87
CA GLN A 162 -23.45 -5.44 -14.74
C GLN A 162 -23.55 -5.04 -16.22
N GLY A 163 -22.52 -5.39 -16.99
CA GLY A 163 -22.43 -5.07 -18.42
C GLY A 163 -21.94 -3.64 -18.72
N LYS A 164 -21.73 -2.81 -17.71
CA LYS A 164 -21.09 -1.50 -17.85
C LYS A 164 -19.56 -1.62 -17.84
N PRO A 165 -18.82 -0.58 -18.30
CA PRO A 165 -17.36 -0.56 -18.24
C PRO A 165 -16.85 -0.90 -16.84
N ARG A 166 -15.86 -1.80 -16.76
CA ARG A 166 -15.29 -2.26 -15.48
C ARG A 166 -14.15 -1.35 -15.04
N ILE A 167 -14.24 -0.88 -13.82
CA ILE A 167 -13.20 -0.12 -13.14
C ILE A 167 -12.59 -1.01 -12.07
N LEU A 168 -11.30 -1.29 -12.20
CA LEU A 168 -10.54 -2.10 -11.24
C LEU A 168 -9.69 -1.18 -10.37
N CYS A 169 -9.81 -1.32 -9.06
CA CYS A 169 -9.07 -0.50 -8.09
C CYS A 169 -8.43 -1.39 -7.04
N LEU A 170 -7.14 -1.25 -6.81
CA LEU A 170 -6.41 -2.12 -5.90
C LEU A 170 -5.29 -1.39 -5.16
N ALA A 171 -4.77 -2.08 -4.13
CA ALA A 171 -3.54 -1.76 -3.42
C ALA A 171 -2.91 -3.04 -2.83
N GLY A 172 -1.78 -2.87 -2.16
CA GLY A 172 -1.14 -3.93 -1.39
C GLY A 172 -0.46 -5.00 -2.24
N GLN A 173 0.04 -4.65 -3.42
CA GLN A 173 1.05 -5.46 -4.12
C GLN A 173 2.30 -5.58 -3.24
N HIS A 174 2.80 -4.45 -2.75
CA HIS A 174 3.73 -4.41 -1.63
C HIS A 174 2.91 -4.35 -0.33
N PRO A 175 3.02 -5.36 0.51
CA PRO A 175 2.04 -5.62 1.57
C PRO A 175 2.02 -4.61 2.71
N ILE A 176 3.11 -3.85 2.91
CA ILE A 176 3.21 -2.82 3.96
C ILE A 176 2.95 -1.39 3.44
N GLU A 177 2.57 -1.25 2.20
CA GLU A 177 2.19 0.05 1.64
C GLU A 177 0.76 0.43 2.09
N PHE A 178 0.58 0.50 3.41
CA PHE A 178 -0.70 0.74 4.05
C PHE A 178 -1.41 2.02 3.62
N PRO A 179 -0.74 3.14 3.30
CA PRO A 179 -1.41 4.31 2.74
C PRO A 179 -2.23 4.00 1.48
N GLY A 180 -1.70 3.18 0.56
CA GLY A 180 -2.45 2.69 -0.60
C GLY A 180 -3.67 1.85 -0.18
N ILE A 181 -3.51 0.95 0.80
CA ILE A 181 -4.60 0.12 1.33
C ILE A 181 -5.69 0.98 1.97
N TRP A 182 -5.32 1.99 2.78
CA TRP A 182 -6.27 2.94 3.37
C TRP A 182 -7.00 3.76 2.32
N ALA A 183 -6.33 4.18 1.25
CA ALA A 183 -6.95 4.87 0.12
C ALA A 183 -8.02 4.00 -0.54
N VAL A 184 -7.70 2.75 -0.86
CA VAL A 184 -8.62 1.81 -1.51
C VAL A 184 -9.79 1.42 -0.59
N ARG A 185 -9.59 1.27 0.71
CA ARG A 185 -10.67 1.08 1.69
C ARG A 185 -11.62 2.27 1.70
N THR A 186 -11.09 3.49 1.68
CA THR A 186 -11.92 4.72 1.64
C THR A 186 -12.70 4.83 0.34
N ILE A 187 -12.10 4.46 -0.79
CA ILE A 187 -12.79 4.40 -2.09
C ILE A 187 -13.92 3.36 -2.06
N ALA A 188 -13.67 2.18 -1.46
CA ALA A 188 -14.70 1.15 -1.30
C ALA A 188 -15.89 1.63 -0.47
N ASP A 189 -15.65 2.32 0.66
CA ASP A 189 -16.72 2.90 1.48
C ASP A 189 -17.51 3.98 0.72
N PHE A 190 -16.79 4.90 0.05
CA PHE A 190 -17.43 5.93 -0.76
C PHE A 190 -18.29 5.34 -1.86
N ILE A 191 -17.73 4.48 -2.71
CA ILE A 191 -18.45 3.99 -3.90
C ILE A 191 -19.65 3.10 -3.55
N THR A 192 -19.67 2.48 -2.39
CA THR A 192 -20.82 1.70 -1.90
C THR A 192 -21.84 2.53 -1.13
N SER A 193 -21.54 3.79 -0.83
CA SER A 193 -22.39 4.67 -0.03
C SER A 193 -23.66 5.11 -0.77
N LYS A 194 -24.59 5.77 -0.03
CA LYS A 194 -25.80 6.39 -0.57
C LYS A 194 -25.58 7.85 -1.02
N ILE A 195 -24.34 8.29 -1.14
CA ILE A 195 -24.03 9.61 -1.67
C ILE A 195 -24.48 9.67 -3.14
N PRO A 196 -25.24 10.71 -3.56
CA PRO A 196 -25.82 10.77 -4.92
C PRO A 196 -24.81 10.57 -6.04
N TYR A 197 -23.61 11.12 -5.89
CA TYR A 197 -22.55 10.95 -6.89
C TYR A 197 -22.03 9.50 -6.96
N ALA A 198 -21.89 8.81 -5.83
CA ALA A 198 -21.55 7.39 -5.82
C ALA A 198 -22.64 6.53 -6.49
N GLU A 199 -23.91 6.87 -6.26
CA GLU A 199 -25.02 6.18 -6.92
C GLU A 199 -25.03 6.40 -8.43
N GLU A 200 -24.71 7.62 -8.89
CA GLU A 200 -24.59 7.90 -10.32
C GLU A 200 -23.44 7.13 -10.95
N MET A 201 -22.27 7.12 -10.32
CA MET A 201 -21.14 6.31 -10.78
C MET A 201 -21.52 4.83 -10.94
N ARG A 202 -22.21 4.24 -9.96
CA ARG A 202 -22.63 2.83 -10.02
C ARG A 202 -23.66 2.53 -11.12
N LYS A 203 -24.42 3.52 -11.61
CA LYS A 203 -25.26 3.36 -12.80
C LYS A 203 -24.44 3.26 -14.09
N ASN A 204 -23.30 3.93 -14.14
CA ASN A 204 -22.47 4.06 -15.33
C ASN A 204 -21.35 3.03 -15.41
N PHE A 205 -20.91 2.48 -14.29
CA PHE A 205 -19.76 1.59 -14.18
C PHE A 205 -20.04 0.37 -13.31
N LEU A 206 -19.21 -0.66 -13.50
CA LEU A 206 -19.05 -1.78 -12.59
C LEU A 206 -17.69 -1.62 -11.89
N PHE A 207 -17.72 -1.45 -10.57
CA PHE A 207 -16.51 -1.32 -9.74
C PHE A 207 -16.15 -2.65 -9.11
N GLU A 208 -14.90 -3.03 -9.20
CA GLU A 208 -14.29 -4.15 -8.49
C GLU A 208 -13.05 -3.65 -7.75
N ILE A 209 -13.05 -3.76 -6.43
CA ILE A 209 -12.08 -3.09 -5.56
C ILE A 209 -11.45 -4.11 -4.62
N ILE A 210 -10.13 -4.18 -4.60
CA ILE A 210 -9.35 -5.10 -3.75
C ILE A 210 -8.31 -4.30 -2.96
N PRO A 211 -8.49 -4.13 -1.64
CA PRO A 211 -7.54 -3.36 -0.85
C PRO A 211 -6.19 -4.06 -0.63
N ILE A 212 -6.16 -5.40 -0.59
CA ILE A 212 -4.93 -6.16 -0.32
C ILE A 212 -4.81 -7.32 -1.31
N VAL A 213 -3.87 -7.24 -2.25
CA VAL A 213 -3.63 -8.30 -3.24
C VAL A 213 -2.53 -9.27 -2.83
N ASN A 214 -1.73 -8.93 -1.80
CA ASN A 214 -0.72 -9.80 -1.19
C ASN A 214 -1.01 -10.01 0.31
N PRO A 215 -2.06 -10.81 0.65
CA PRO A 215 -2.44 -11.02 2.05
C PRO A 215 -1.41 -11.81 2.85
N ASP A 216 -0.64 -12.71 2.22
CA ASP A 216 0.39 -13.49 2.91
C ASP A 216 1.52 -12.58 3.39
N GLY A 217 1.99 -11.67 2.54
CA GLY A 217 2.98 -10.68 2.91
C GLY A 217 2.46 -9.66 3.93
N ASN A 218 1.19 -9.23 3.82
CA ASN A 218 0.58 -8.29 4.76
C ASN A 218 0.53 -8.86 6.19
N ILE A 219 0.04 -10.10 6.35
CA ILE A 219 -0.01 -10.76 7.66
C ILE A 219 1.39 -10.94 8.23
N ALA A 220 2.36 -11.32 7.40
CA ALA A 220 3.73 -11.55 7.82
C ALA A 220 4.54 -10.27 8.06
N GLY A 221 3.99 -9.08 7.77
CA GLY A 221 4.72 -7.80 7.88
C GLY A 221 5.90 -7.69 6.92
N ARG A 222 5.83 -8.34 5.75
CA ARG A 222 6.88 -8.28 4.71
C ARG A 222 6.88 -6.93 4.02
N ASN A 223 8.07 -6.48 3.63
CA ASN A 223 8.20 -5.17 2.99
C ASN A 223 7.67 -5.16 1.55
N CYS A 224 8.03 -6.14 0.71
CA CYS A 224 7.76 -6.08 -0.71
C CYS A 224 7.21 -7.39 -1.29
N PHE A 225 7.79 -8.54 -0.95
CA PHE A 225 7.63 -9.78 -1.70
C PHE A 225 6.43 -10.64 -1.28
N THR A 226 5.96 -11.48 -2.22
CA THR A 226 5.01 -12.57 -1.95
C THR A 226 5.67 -13.66 -1.08
N GLU A 227 4.89 -14.68 -0.69
CA GLU A 227 5.43 -15.86 0.03
C GLU A 227 6.48 -16.60 -0.80
N GLU A 228 6.33 -16.61 -2.11
CA GLU A 228 7.28 -17.21 -3.05
C GLU A 228 8.58 -16.39 -3.21
N GLY A 229 8.63 -15.17 -2.65
CA GLY A 229 9.76 -14.25 -2.77
C GLY A 229 9.78 -13.52 -4.11
N ILE A 230 8.63 -13.27 -4.69
CA ILE A 230 8.44 -12.56 -5.95
C ILE A 230 7.99 -11.13 -5.67
N ASP A 231 8.61 -10.15 -6.31
CA ASP A 231 8.11 -8.78 -6.37
C ASP A 231 6.88 -8.76 -7.28
N LEU A 232 5.71 -8.63 -6.67
CA LEU A 232 4.45 -8.73 -7.39
C LEU A 232 4.24 -7.59 -8.40
N TYR A 233 4.91 -6.47 -8.21
CA TYR A 233 4.86 -5.36 -9.14
C TYR A 233 5.55 -5.69 -10.48
N GLN A 234 6.68 -6.41 -10.44
CA GLN A 234 7.51 -6.73 -11.61
C GLN A 234 7.37 -8.19 -12.09
N ALA A 235 6.33 -8.88 -11.67
CA ALA A 235 6.17 -10.32 -11.88
C ALA A 235 5.60 -10.72 -13.26
N PHE A 236 5.40 -9.77 -14.21
CA PHE A 236 4.58 -10.02 -15.39
C PHE A 236 5.36 -10.34 -16.68
N GLY A 237 6.68 -10.22 -16.67
CA GLY A 237 7.54 -10.59 -17.79
C GLY A 237 7.17 -9.91 -19.13
N GLU A 238 7.84 -10.32 -20.21
CA GLU A 238 7.57 -9.77 -21.55
C GLU A 238 6.32 -10.35 -22.22
N ASN A 239 5.88 -11.52 -21.81
CA ASN A 239 4.73 -12.19 -22.39
C ASN A 239 3.87 -12.94 -21.34
N PRO A 240 3.18 -12.23 -20.45
CA PRO A 240 2.43 -12.83 -19.36
C PRO A 240 1.27 -13.72 -19.81
N ASP A 241 0.79 -13.58 -21.05
CA ASP A 241 -0.24 -14.46 -21.62
C ASP A 241 0.30 -15.86 -21.96
N ALA A 242 1.57 -15.96 -22.39
CA ALA A 242 2.20 -17.22 -22.80
C ALA A 242 3.06 -17.85 -21.70
N GLU A 243 3.73 -17.02 -20.90
CA GLU A 243 4.73 -17.48 -19.91
C GLU A 243 4.14 -17.60 -18.50
N TYR A 244 2.97 -17.04 -18.25
CA TYR A 244 2.30 -16.88 -16.96
C TYR A 244 3.17 -16.18 -15.90
N PRO A 245 2.62 -15.22 -15.16
CA PRO A 245 3.32 -14.64 -14.01
C PRO A 245 3.78 -15.73 -13.04
N GLU A 246 4.99 -15.62 -12.52
CA GLU A 246 5.59 -16.65 -11.65
C GLU A 246 4.81 -16.83 -10.35
N SER A 247 4.29 -15.74 -9.76
CA SER A 247 3.52 -15.82 -8.51
C SER A 247 2.07 -16.22 -8.73
N VAL A 248 1.49 -16.88 -7.74
CA VAL A 248 0.06 -17.21 -7.70
C VAL A 248 -0.79 -15.95 -7.79
N GLU A 249 -0.44 -14.93 -7.00
CA GLU A 249 -1.12 -13.63 -6.95
C GLU A 249 -1.02 -12.91 -8.30
N GLY A 250 0.14 -12.92 -8.94
CA GLY A 250 0.35 -12.34 -10.27
C GLY A 250 -0.55 -12.96 -11.33
N ARG A 251 -0.69 -14.29 -11.34
CA ARG A 251 -1.62 -14.99 -12.26
C ARG A 251 -3.07 -14.60 -12.02
N LEU A 252 -3.49 -14.48 -10.77
CA LEU A 252 -4.85 -14.07 -10.41
C LEU A 252 -5.12 -12.62 -10.83
N LEU A 253 -4.18 -11.70 -10.59
CA LEU A 253 -4.29 -10.30 -11.00
C LEU A 253 -4.35 -10.16 -12.52
N TRP A 254 -3.47 -10.86 -13.25
CA TRP A 254 -3.46 -10.84 -14.71
C TRP A 254 -4.79 -11.30 -15.29
N LYS A 255 -5.28 -12.44 -14.84
CA LYS A 255 -6.58 -12.96 -15.23
C LYS A 255 -7.72 -12.00 -14.91
N TRP A 256 -7.74 -11.42 -13.72
CA TRP A 256 -8.77 -10.47 -13.31
C TRP A 256 -8.82 -9.23 -14.21
N ALA A 257 -7.67 -8.69 -14.59
CA ALA A 257 -7.60 -7.53 -15.47
C ALA A 257 -8.02 -7.85 -16.92
N THR A 258 -7.69 -9.05 -17.43
CA THR A 258 -7.74 -9.38 -18.85
C THR A 258 -8.96 -10.21 -19.28
N ASP A 259 -9.52 -11.08 -18.45
CA ASP A 259 -10.66 -11.98 -18.79
C ASP A 259 -11.88 -11.23 -19.35
N LYS A 260 -12.16 -10.04 -18.83
CA LYS A 260 -13.12 -9.10 -19.40
C LYS A 260 -12.44 -7.74 -19.38
N LYS A 261 -11.85 -7.35 -20.48
CA LYS A 261 -11.03 -6.13 -20.57
C LYS A 261 -11.55 -5.03 -19.65
N ALA A 262 -10.71 -4.60 -18.69
CA ALA A 262 -11.03 -3.47 -17.84
C ALA A 262 -11.05 -2.18 -18.68
N ALA A 263 -11.95 -1.28 -18.36
CA ALA A 263 -11.96 0.06 -18.95
C ALA A 263 -10.93 0.97 -18.27
N LEU A 264 -10.56 0.65 -17.01
CA LEU A 264 -9.61 1.41 -16.23
C LEU A 264 -9.01 0.54 -15.14
N TRP A 265 -7.73 0.70 -14.90
CA TRP A 265 -6.97 0.09 -13.80
C TRP A 265 -6.41 1.20 -12.90
N ILE A 266 -6.69 1.14 -11.59
CA ILE A 266 -6.19 2.10 -10.60
C ILE A 266 -5.45 1.32 -9.53
N ASN A 267 -4.15 1.59 -9.39
CA ASN A 267 -3.27 0.91 -8.46
C ASN A 267 -2.63 1.92 -7.50
N PHE A 268 -2.88 1.73 -6.20
CA PHE A 268 -2.31 2.56 -5.16
C PHE A 268 -1.16 1.86 -4.47
N HIS A 269 -0.04 2.56 -4.44
CA HIS A 269 1.16 2.23 -3.71
C HIS A 269 1.49 3.30 -2.67
N CYS A 270 2.63 3.20 -2.01
CA CYS A 270 3.17 4.30 -1.24
C CYS A 270 4.69 4.30 -1.23
N TYR A 271 5.26 5.47 -1.21
CA TYR A 271 6.66 5.62 -0.81
C TYR A 271 6.77 5.34 0.69
N LEU A 272 7.58 4.36 1.04
CA LEU A 272 7.99 4.12 2.40
C LEU A 272 9.06 5.14 2.76
N GLY A 273 8.78 5.94 3.77
CA GLY A 273 9.69 6.97 4.20
C GLY A 273 9.46 8.34 3.55
N TRP A 274 10.48 9.15 3.63
CA TRP A 274 10.40 10.56 3.31
C TRP A 274 11.03 10.85 1.95
N ARG A 275 10.25 10.83 0.89
CA ARG A 275 10.71 11.39 -0.38
C ARG A 275 10.46 12.89 -0.40
N THR A 276 11.55 13.65 -0.43
CA THR A 276 11.52 15.10 -0.55
C THR A 276 12.35 15.52 -1.75
N ASN A 277 11.93 16.58 -2.41
CA ASN A 277 12.77 17.31 -3.34
C ASN A 277 13.52 18.44 -2.63
N SER A 278 14.16 18.15 -1.50
CA SER A 278 14.86 19.03 -0.55
C SER A 278 14.04 19.66 0.57
N GLU A 279 12.74 19.90 0.46
CA GLU A 279 11.99 20.62 1.50
C GLU A 279 10.63 20.03 1.87
N TYR A 280 9.93 19.35 0.93
CA TYR A 280 8.58 18.85 1.17
C TYR A 280 8.38 17.40 0.78
N PRO A 281 7.66 16.59 1.60
CA PRO A 281 7.19 15.29 1.18
C PRO A 281 6.13 15.43 0.09
N TYR A 282 6.21 14.62 -0.94
CA TYR A 282 5.27 14.63 -2.05
C TYR A 282 4.76 13.24 -2.39
N ASP A 283 3.55 13.16 -2.92
CA ASP A 283 3.05 11.96 -3.57
C ASP A 283 3.72 11.81 -4.94
N GLY A 284 3.74 10.59 -5.47
CA GLY A 284 4.27 10.29 -6.78
C GLY A 284 3.27 9.53 -7.64
N TRP A 285 3.58 9.39 -8.90
CA TRP A 285 2.86 8.51 -9.82
C TRP A 285 3.76 8.14 -10.99
N TYR A 286 3.44 7.02 -11.61
CA TYR A 286 4.23 6.51 -12.72
C TYR A 286 3.40 6.45 -13.98
N GLN A 287 4.03 6.77 -15.12
CA GLN A 287 3.40 6.67 -16.42
C GLN A 287 4.24 5.79 -17.36
N VAL A 288 3.55 5.05 -18.21
CA VAL A 288 4.18 4.37 -19.34
C VAL A 288 4.25 5.33 -20.54
N PRO A 289 5.16 5.13 -21.52
CA PRO A 289 5.18 5.92 -22.75
C PRO A 289 3.83 5.82 -23.45
N TYR A 290 3.35 6.93 -23.99
CA TYR A 290 2.07 6.96 -24.71
C TYR A 290 2.03 6.02 -25.91
N GLU A 291 3.19 5.79 -26.55
CA GLU A 291 3.39 4.89 -27.67
C GLU A 291 3.19 3.43 -27.32
N THR A 292 3.14 3.10 -26.03
CA THR A 292 2.81 1.74 -25.55
C THR A 292 1.38 1.36 -25.96
N PHE A 293 0.48 2.33 -26.06
CA PHE A 293 -0.89 2.12 -26.51
C PHE A 293 -0.97 2.10 -28.04
N SER A 294 -1.49 1.01 -28.61
CA SER A 294 -1.77 0.88 -30.05
C SER A 294 -3.13 1.48 -30.43
N ASP A 295 -4.09 1.52 -29.51
CA ASP A 295 -5.40 2.14 -29.72
C ASP A 295 -5.31 3.65 -29.45
N ILE A 296 -5.71 4.45 -30.44
CA ILE A 296 -5.60 5.92 -30.36
C ILE A 296 -6.53 6.48 -29.28
N ARG A 297 -7.75 5.98 -29.17
CA ARG A 297 -8.72 6.45 -28.17
C ARG A 297 -8.25 6.19 -26.76
N GLU A 298 -7.78 4.99 -26.48
CA GLU A 298 -7.29 4.60 -25.15
C GLU A 298 -6.00 5.39 -24.79
N ARG A 299 -5.16 5.68 -25.81
CA ARG A 299 -4.00 6.57 -25.65
C ARG A 299 -4.42 7.98 -25.25
N GLU A 300 -5.42 8.56 -25.93
CA GLU A 300 -5.93 9.91 -25.61
C GLU A 300 -6.50 9.97 -24.20
N ILE A 301 -7.28 8.97 -23.79
CA ILE A 301 -7.78 8.83 -22.41
C ILE A 301 -6.61 8.82 -21.42
N TYR A 302 -5.60 7.99 -21.69
CA TYR A 302 -4.43 7.88 -20.84
C TYR A 302 -3.62 9.19 -20.77
N CYS A 303 -3.40 9.86 -21.89
CA CYS A 303 -2.75 11.17 -21.94
C CYS A 303 -3.47 12.19 -21.06
N LEU A 304 -4.80 12.30 -21.21
CA LEU A 304 -5.58 13.22 -20.39
C LEU A 304 -5.54 12.86 -18.90
N MET A 305 -5.57 11.58 -18.55
CA MET A 305 -5.36 11.14 -17.16
C MET A 305 -4.01 11.58 -16.62
N CYS A 306 -2.94 11.44 -17.39
CA CYS A 306 -1.61 11.91 -17.01
C CYS A 306 -1.57 13.42 -16.80
N ASP A 307 -2.22 14.20 -17.67
CA ASP A 307 -2.29 15.66 -17.52
C ASP A 307 -3.05 16.06 -16.25
N VAL A 308 -4.17 15.40 -15.96
CA VAL A 308 -4.92 15.62 -14.72
C VAL A 308 -4.07 15.24 -13.49
N MET A 309 -3.33 14.14 -13.57
CA MET A 309 -2.45 13.71 -12.46
C MET A 309 -1.32 14.74 -12.21
N ARG A 310 -0.73 15.32 -13.23
CA ARG A 310 0.27 16.39 -13.09
C ARG A 310 -0.28 17.63 -12.36
N LEU A 311 -1.57 17.91 -12.50
CA LEU A 311 -2.23 19.02 -11.79
C LEU A 311 -2.54 18.68 -10.32
N LEU A 312 -2.61 17.39 -9.96
CA LEU A 312 -2.95 16.93 -8.61
C LEU A 312 -1.73 16.72 -7.72
N THR A 313 -0.59 16.43 -8.30
CA THR A 313 0.64 16.19 -7.55
C THR A 313 1.41 17.49 -7.41
N ASP A 314 1.68 17.92 -6.18
CA ASP A 314 2.55 19.07 -5.91
C ASP A 314 4.03 18.80 -6.26
N ALA A 315 4.33 17.62 -6.76
CA ALA A 315 5.68 17.21 -7.12
C ALA A 315 6.10 17.76 -8.49
N PRO A 316 7.22 18.50 -8.54
CA PRO A 316 7.78 18.96 -9.80
C PRO A 316 8.37 17.77 -10.57
N SER A 317 7.72 17.19 -11.48
CA SER A 317 8.20 16.07 -12.31
C SER A 317 8.20 14.69 -11.63
N THR A 318 7.06 14.08 -11.52
CA THR A 318 6.89 12.71 -11.06
C THR A 318 6.64 11.73 -12.21
N SER A 319 6.70 12.18 -13.45
CA SER A 319 6.70 11.25 -14.56
C SER A 319 8.07 10.56 -14.63
N ILE A 320 8.11 9.31 -14.23
CA ILE A 320 9.28 8.49 -14.45
C ILE A 320 9.13 7.93 -15.86
N GLU A 321 10.06 8.30 -16.74
CA GLU A 321 10.19 7.59 -18.00
C GLU A 321 10.51 6.14 -17.69
N PRO A 322 9.82 5.18 -18.31
CA PRO A 322 10.03 3.77 -18.03
C PRO A 322 11.46 3.39 -18.38
N THR A 323 12.18 3.04 -17.35
CA THR A 323 13.43 2.31 -17.47
C THR A 323 13.13 0.84 -17.81
N VAL A 324 14.13 0.06 -18.12
CA VAL A 324 14.00 -1.39 -18.40
C VAL A 324 13.26 -2.15 -17.29
N HIS A 325 13.29 -1.66 -16.04
CA HIS A 325 12.55 -2.24 -14.91
C HIS A 325 11.04 -2.23 -15.07
N TRP A 326 10.49 -1.25 -15.78
CA TRP A 326 9.05 -1.07 -15.90
C TRP A 326 8.39 -1.97 -16.95
N ILE A 327 9.18 -2.54 -17.87
CA ILE A 327 8.66 -3.43 -18.90
C ILE A 327 7.93 -4.64 -18.31
N ASN A 328 8.37 -5.12 -17.15
CA ASN A 328 7.78 -6.25 -16.46
C ASN A 328 6.66 -5.86 -15.49
N SER A 329 6.28 -4.58 -15.43
CA SER A 329 5.18 -4.14 -14.57
C SER A 329 3.82 -4.54 -15.15
N LEU A 330 2.87 -4.73 -14.24
CA LEU A 330 1.49 -5.03 -14.63
C LEU A 330 0.91 -3.94 -15.53
N GLU A 331 1.10 -2.68 -15.17
CA GLU A 331 0.57 -1.52 -15.88
C GLU A 331 1.12 -1.41 -17.30
N TYR A 332 2.42 -1.63 -17.47
CA TYR A 332 3.03 -1.62 -18.80
C TYR A 332 2.47 -2.73 -19.69
N GLN A 333 2.37 -3.95 -19.16
CA GLN A 333 1.86 -5.09 -19.92
C GLN A 333 0.36 -4.95 -20.25
N LEU A 334 -0.45 -4.40 -19.34
CA LEU A 334 -1.86 -4.10 -19.59
C LEU A 334 -2.04 -3.03 -20.67
N ALA A 335 -1.24 -1.96 -20.64
CA ALA A 335 -1.23 -0.93 -21.68
C ALA A 335 -0.82 -1.51 -23.04
N LYS A 336 0.32 -2.21 -23.09
CA LYS A 336 0.92 -2.73 -24.32
C LYS A 336 0.03 -3.77 -25.02
N ARG A 337 -0.58 -4.68 -24.26
CA ARG A 337 -1.29 -5.83 -24.83
C ARG A 337 -2.78 -5.62 -24.95
N TYR A 338 -3.37 -4.88 -24.03
CA TYR A 338 -4.83 -4.74 -23.93
C TYR A 338 -5.29 -3.29 -24.10
N ASN A 339 -4.37 -2.33 -24.24
CA ASN A 339 -4.72 -0.90 -24.27
C ASN A 339 -5.63 -0.52 -23.10
N ILE A 340 -5.26 -0.91 -21.87
CA ILE A 340 -6.00 -0.55 -20.67
C ILE A 340 -5.37 0.71 -20.07
N PRO A 341 -6.10 1.84 -20.05
CA PRO A 341 -5.67 3.03 -19.33
C PRO A 341 -5.53 2.73 -17.85
N HIS A 342 -4.52 3.33 -17.21
CA HIS A 342 -4.23 3.04 -15.81
C HIS A 342 -3.73 4.26 -15.06
N VAL A 343 -3.84 4.20 -13.75
CA VAL A 343 -3.18 5.09 -12.80
C VAL A 343 -2.37 4.23 -11.84
N PHE A 344 -1.08 4.50 -11.75
CA PHE A 344 -0.20 3.96 -10.73
C PHE A 344 0.22 5.11 -9.83
N TYR A 345 -0.27 5.12 -8.58
CA TYR A 345 -0.13 6.26 -7.69
C TYR A 345 0.55 5.89 -6.38
N GLU A 346 1.59 6.66 -6.03
CA GLU A 346 2.39 6.53 -4.82
C GLU A 346 2.00 7.59 -3.80
N ILE A 347 1.31 7.20 -2.75
CA ILE A 347 1.03 8.11 -1.62
C ILE A 347 2.30 8.24 -0.79
N ASN A 348 2.63 9.44 -0.32
CA ASN A 348 3.75 9.62 0.60
C ASN A 348 3.42 9.02 1.98
N GLY A 349 3.96 7.83 2.24
CA GLY A 349 3.74 7.07 3.48
C GLY A 349 4.43 7.68 4.69
N GLY A 350 5.46 8.50 4.50
CA GLY A 350 6.20 9.13 5.62
C GLY A 350 5.37 10.12 6.44
N THR A 351 4.22 10.58 5.92
CA THR A 351 3.37 11.57 6.59
C THR A 351 1.89 11.21 6.62
N ALA A 352 1.47 10.17 5.90
CA ALA A 352 0.07 9.86 5.70
C ALA A 352 -0.45 8.79 6.65
N GLY A 353 -1.32 9.18 7.60
CA GLY A 353 -2.19 8.25 8.31
C GLY A 353 -3.43 7.88 7.48
N PRO A 354 -4.36 7.06 8.01
CA PRO A 354 -5.55 6.57 7.28
C PRO A 354 -6.41 7.67 6.67
N PHE A 355 -6.62 8.76 7.39
CA PHE A 355 -7.47 9.87 6.93
C PHE A 355 -6.84 10.61 5.73
N GLN A 356 -5.55 10.95 5.81
CA GLN A 356 -4.84 11.63 4.73
C GLN A 356 -4.74 10.74 3.50
N SER A 357 -4.45 9.47 3.70
CA SER A 357 -4.40 8.46 2.62
C SER A 357 -5.74 8.32 1.93
N GLY A 358 -6.83 8.22 2.70
CA GLY A 358 -8.18 8.14 2.16
C GLY A 358 -8.58 9.39 1.37
N LYS A 359 -8.27 10.58 1.87
CA LYS A 359 -8.51 11.85 1.17
C LYS A 359 -7.79 11.92 -0.17
N ARG A 360 -6.50 11.56 -0.20
CA ARG A 360 -5.69 11.53 -1.41
C ARG A 360 -6.21 10.50 -2.40
N GLY A 361 -6.53 9.29 -1.92
CA GLY A 361 -7.12 8.24 -2.74
C GLY A 361 -8.42 8.66 -3.41
N LEU A 362 -9.35 9.28 -2.67
CA LEU A 362 -10.60 9.80 -3.23
C LEU A 362 -10.35 10.90 -4.26
N GLN A 363 -9.39 11.80 -4.04
CA GLN A 363 -9.05 12.86 -4.98
C GLN A 363 -8.56 12.29 -6.31
N VAL A 364 -7.62 11.34 -6.26
CA VAL A 364 -7.14 10.62 -7.44
C VAL A 364 -8.27 9.88 -8.14
N PHE A 365 -9.04 9.12 -7.40
CA PHE A 365 -10.17 8.33 -7.91
C PHE A 365 -11.20 9.18 -8.63
N PHE A 366 -11.67 10.28 -8.02
CA PHE A 366 -12.65 11.16 -8.65
C PHE A 366 -12.15 11.78 -9.96
N ASN A 367 -10.92 12.26 -9.97
CA ASN A 367 -10.39 12.91 -11.16
C ASN A 367 -10.17 11.91 -12.29
N THR A 368 -9.74 10.70 -11.96
CA THR A 368 -9.57 9.61 -12.93
C THR A 368 -10.91 9.17 -13.51
N ILE A 369 -11.94 8.98 -12.67
CA ILE A 369 -13.29 8.60 -13.15
C ILE A 369 -13.91 9.71 -14.01
N ARG A 370 -13.78 10.98 -13.62
CA ARG A 370 -14.29 12.11 -14.42
C ARG A 370 -13.64 12.20 -15.79
N THR A 371 -12.35 11.93 -15.86
CA THR A 371 -11.65 11.86 -17.16
C THR A 371 -12.26 10.77 -18.03
N LEU A 372 -12.47 9.59 -17.49
CA LEU A 372 -13.08 8.48 -18.22
C LEU A 372 -14.53 8.78 -18.63
N GLU A 373 -15.35 9.37 -17.75
CA GLU A 373 -16.74 9.77 -18.05
C GLU A 373 -16.84 10.72 -19.26
N HIS A 374 -15.86 11.61 -19.41
CA HIS A 374 -15.80 12.54 -20.53
C HIS A 374 -15.71 11.83 -21.90
N TYR A 375 -15.07 10.67 -21.95
CA TYR A 375 -14.89 9.90 -23.19
C TYR A 375 -15.98 8.85 -23.44
N ILE A 376 -16.72 8.47 -22.42
CA ILE A 376 -17.80 7.45 -22.55
C ILE A 376 -19.13 8.09 -22.96
N ARG A 377 -19.32 9.38 -22.64
CA ARG A 377 -20.49 10.18 -23.09
C ARG A 377 -20.31 10.65 -24.51
#